data_f9f6fb467ac66e44f5c95356ea39f445
#
_entry.id   f9f6fb467ac66e44f5c95356ea39f445
#
_cell.length_a   1.000
_cell.length_b   1.000
_cell.length_c   1.000
_cell.angle_alpha   90.00
_cell.angle_beta   90.00
_cell.angle_gamma   90.00
#
_symmetry.space_group_name_H-M   'P 1'
#
loop_
_entity.id
_entity.type
_entity.pdbx_description
1 polymer ?
#
loop_
_entity_poly.entity_id
_entity_poly.type
_entity_poly.pdbx_seq_one_letter_code
_entity_poly.pdbx_strand_id
1 'polypeptide(L)'
;MEDLFGRIMLDIEGTSLTNDDRSILSNSQVGGIIFFSRNFESHNQIKGLISEIKSIKENIIFAVDQEGGRVQRFKNDFTLMPSLQDLSKYSDANKIDICKEVAWLNSSELLAVGIDVNFAPVLDLDESSSSIIGNRAFSSSSEEVVKFASSYIDGMHEAGMRSTAKHFPGHGGVIEDSHISLPEDIRSLDDLFNSDLKPYLELVNKIDAVMCAHVLFSNIDKFIPSYSRLWIDEILKNQIGFDGIVFSDDLTMIGAGNDDFFEKAYNSVLAGCDMTLICNNRQEAINAINHFEEMGVEQSNKILRMKKTKHIDWNDLAISERALSVKKHLQNIRS
;
A
#
# COMPACT_ATOMS: atom_id res chain seq x y z
N MET A 1 16.91 23.35 -4.60
CA MET A 1 15.56 23.13 -5.19
C MET A 1 14.89 22.12 -4.29
N GLU A 2 13.64 22.33 -3.89
CA GLU A 2 12.91 21.31 -3.13
C GLU A 2 12.73 20.08 -4.01
N ASP A 3 12.87 18.88 -3.41
CA ASP A 3 12.66 17.62 -4.08
C ASP A 3 11.15 17.39 -4.27
N LEU A 4 10.63 17.83 -5.40
CA LEU A 4 9.22 17.68 -5.75
C LEU A 4 8.97 16.35 -6.46
N PHE A 5 7.86 15.70 -6.12
CA PHE A 5 7.40 14.45 -6.70
C PHE A 5 6.11 14.66 -7.47
N GLY A 6 5.98 13.99 -8.60
CA GLY A 6 4.73 13.92 -9.34
C GLY A 6 3.63 13.23 -8.53
N ARG A 7 2.40 13.38 -8.99
CA ARG A 7 1.21 12.90 -8.29
C ARG A 7 0.74 11.51 -8.74
N ILE A 8 1.40 10.93 -9.75
CA ILE A 8 0.99 9.65 -10.32
C ILE A 8 2.04 8.59 -10.02
N MET A 9 1.57 7.47 -9.47
CA MET A 9 2.30 6.22 -9.39
C MET A 9 1.79 5.28 -10.47
N LEU A 10 2.69 4.69 -11.22
CA LEU A 10 2.36 3.75 -12.29
C LEU A 10 3.27 2.51 -12.22
N ASP A 11 3.00 1.53 -13.03
CA ASP A 11 3.83 0.33 -13.18
C ASP A 11 4.71 0.40 -14.43
N ILE A 12 5.63 -0.56 -14.54
CA ILE A 12 6.43 -0.80 -15.75
C ILE A 12 6.04 -2.13 -16.38
N GLU A 13 6.42 -2.32 -17.65
CA GLU A 13 5.94 -3.44 -18.45
C GLU A 13 6.50 -4.79 -17.99
N GLY A 14 7.80 -4.89 -17.78
CA GLY A 14 8.48 -6.16 -17.51
C GLY A 14 9.63 -6.05 -16.51
N THR A 15 10.61 -6.96 -16.64
CA THR A 15 11.79 -7.06 -15.76
C THR A 15 12.94 -6.14 -16.16
N SER A 16 12.79 -5.38 -17.26
CA SER A 16 13.73 -4.37 -17.76
C SER A 16 12.95 -3.20 -18.37
N LEU A 17 13.58 -2.02 -18.44
CA LEU A 17 12.94 -0.85 -19.04
C LEU A 17 12.88 -0.92 -20.56
N THR A 18 11.69 -0.71 -21.10
CA THR A 18 11.47 -0.43 -22.52
C THR A 18 11.82 1.04 -22.84
N ASN A 19 11.84 1.40 -24.13
CA ASN A 19 12.01 2.81 -24.54
C ASN A 19 10.81 3.67 -24.06
N ASP A 20 9.62 3.12 -24.07
CA ASP A 20 8.41 3.79 -23.62
C ASP A 20 8.46 4.03 -22.09
N ASP A 21 8.92 3.04 -21.30
CA ASP A 21 9.14 3.24 -19.85
C ASP A 21 10.11 4.39 -19.60
N ARG A 22 11.23 4.47 -20.33
CA ARG A 22 12.22 5.55 -20.19
C ARG A 22 11.64 6.91 -20.52
N SER A 23 10.82 6.99 -21.57
CA SER A 23 10.14 8.23 -21.96
C SER A 23 9.19 8.71 -20.87
N ILE A 24 8.34 7.81 -20.34
CA ILE A 24 7.36 8.13 -19.30
C ILE A 24 8.04 8.57 -18.00
N LEU A 25 9.10 7.88 -17.58
CA LEU A 25 9.85 8.20 -16.37
C LEU A 25 10.42 9.63 -16.38
N SER A 26 10.68 10.18 -17.55
CA SER A 26 11.19 11.57 -17.70
C SER A 26 10.13 12.63 -17.38
N ASN A 27 8.84 12.25 -17.36
CA ASN A 27 7.75 13.18 -17.11
C ASN A 27 7.72 13.64 -15.65
N SER A 28 7.44 14.92 -15.43
CA SER A 28 7.44 15.56 -14.10
C SER A 28 6.35 15.00 -13.17
N GLN A 29 5.22 14.56 -13.72
CA GLN A 29 4.07 14.04 -12.96
C GLN A 29 4.21 12.59 -12.51
N VAL A 30 5.24 11.86 -12.96
CA VAL A 30 5.55 10.53 -12.43
C VAL A 30 6.28 10.69 -11.10
N GLY A 31 5.64 10.30 -10.00
CA GLY A 31 6.19 10.39 -8.64
C GLY A 31 6.52 9.03 -8.02
N GLY A 32 5.99 7.95 -8.57
CA GLY A 32 6.22 6.60 -8.04
C GLY A 32 6.12 5.49 -9.07
N ILE A 33 6.76 4.37 -8.76
CA ILE A 33 6.62 3.11 -9.48
C ILE A 33 6.17 2.04 -8.50
N ILE A 34 5.10 1.31 -8.85
CA ILE A 34 4.68 0.09 -8.17
C ILE A 34 5.10 -1.14 -8.97
N PHE A 35 5.71 -2.12 -8.29
CA PHE A 35 6.12 -3.36 -8.91
C PHE A 35 5.12 -4.50 -8.66
N PHE A 36 4.89 -5.28 -9.70
CA PHE A 36 4.10 -6.50 -9.69
C PHE A 36 4.98 -7.73 -9.89
N SER A 37 4.40 -8.93 -9.76
CA SER A 37 5.13 -10.19 -9.94
C SER A 37 5.80 -10.31 -11.32
N ARG A 38 5.24 -9.68 -12.37
CA ARG A 38 5.83 -9.66 -13.72
C ARG A 38 7.13 -8.85 -13.82
N ASN A 39 7.39 -7.99 -12.84
CA ASN A 39 8.60 -7.14 -12.81
C ASN A 39 9.77 -7.79 -12.06
N PHE A 40 9.57 -9.01 -11.54
CA PHE A 40 10.49 -9.64 -10.61
C PHE A 40 10.94 -11.02 -11.06
N GLU A 41 12.26 -11.25 -11.09
CA GLU A 41 12.92 -12.53 -11.29
C GLU A 41 13.80 -12.94 -10.11
N SER A 42 14.63 -12.01 -9.60
CA SER A 42 15.54 -12.20 -8.48
C SER A 42 15.82 -10.89 -7.74
N HIS A 43 16.38 -10.98 -6.55
CA HIS A 43 16.76 -9.78 -5.78
C HIS A 43 17.79 -8.91 -6.52
N ASN A 44 18.73 -9.52 -7.27
CA ASN A 44 19.71 -8.77 -8.06
C ASN A 44 19.08 -8.08 -9.26
N GLN A 45 18.15 -8.75 -9.95
CA GLN A 45 17.45 -8.16 -11.11
C GLN A 45 16.65 -6.94 -10.67
N ILE A 46 15.79 -7.03 -9.64
CA ILE A 46 14.95 -5.90 -9.20
C ILE A 46 15.80 -4.75 -8.65
N LYS A 47 16.90 -5.04 -7.93
CA LYS A 47 17.85 -4.02 -7.46
C LYS A 47 18.51 -3.28 -8.63
N GLY A 48 18.88 -4.00 -9.68
CA GLY A 48 19.42 -3.41 -10.91
C GLY A 48 18.41 -2.52 -11.62
N LEU A 49 17.17 -2.98 -11.76
CA LEU A 49 16.08 -2.24 -12.37
C LEU A 49 15.76 -0.94 -11.61
N ILE A 50 15.67 -0.99 -10.28
CA ILE A 50 15.49 0.19 -9.42
C ILE A 50 16.65 1.18 -9.59
N SER A 51 17.89 0.69 -9.65
CA SER A 51 19.06 1.54 -9.88
C SER A 51 19.02 2.23 -11.23
N GLU A 52 18.59 1.52 -12.27
CA GLU A 52 18.42 2.05 -13.62
C GLU A 52 17.33 3.14 -13.65
N ILE A 53 16.17 2.92 -13.03
CA ILE A 53 15.10 3.92 -12.93
C ILE A 53 15.60 5.18 -12.20
N LYS A 54 16.33 5.01 -11.09
CA LYS A 54 16.93 6.14 -10.35
C LYS A 54 17.94 6.94 -11.16
N SER A 55 18.63 6.33 -12.11
CA SER A 55 19.55 7.04 -12.99
C SER A 55 18.83 7.94 -14.00
N ILE A 56 17.56 7.67 -14.30
CA ILE A 56 16.70 8.50 -15.17
C ILE A 56 15.98 9.56 -14.33
N LYS A 57 15.45 9.17 -13.16
CA LYS A 57 14.70 10.06 -12.26
C LYS A 57 15.01 9.76 -10.80
N GLU A 58 15.65 10.70 -10.12
CA GLU A 58 16.05 10.56 -8.72
C GLU A 58 14.86 10.72 -7.76
N ASN A 59 13.98 11.70 -8.06
CA ASN A 59 12.81 12.02 -7.25
C ASN A 59 11.63 11.09 -7.59
N ILE A 60 11.74 9.83 -7.19
CA ILE A 60 10.75 8.78 -7.39
C ILE A 60 10.74 7.86 -6.18
N ILE A 61 9.57 7.30 -5.83
CA ILE A 61 9.43 6.25 -4.81
C ILE A 61 9.08 4.90 -5.45
N PHE A 62 9.49 3.83 -4.80
CA PHE A 62 9.23 2.46 -5.25
C PHE A 62 8.33 1.74 -4.27
N ALA A 63 7.24 1.19 -4.77
CA ALA A 63 6.23 0.51 -3.98
C ALA A 63 6.00 -0.93 -4.44
N VAL A 64 5.44 -1.75 -3.56
CA VAL A 64 5.02 -3.12 -3.84
C VAL A 64 3.91 -3.55 -2.88
N ASP A 65 3.06 -4.49 -3.30
CA ASP A 65 2.16 -5.23 -2.42
C ASP A 65 2.85 -6.51 -1.95
N GLN A 66 3.46 -6.48 -0.80
CA GLN A 66 4.12 -7.62 -0.17
C GLN A 66 3.50 -7.88 1.20
N GLU A 67 2.19 -8.18 1.21
CA GLU A 67 1.42 -8.42 2.44
C GLU A 67 1.80 -9.74 3.11
N GLY A 68 2.07 -10.75 2.31
CA GLY A 68 2.21 -12.15 2.67
C GLY A 68 1.06 -13.02 2.15
N GLY A 69 1.13 -14.33 2.42
CA GLY A 69 0.12 -15.27 1.92
C GLY A 69 -0.03 -15.20 0.40
N ARG A 70 -1.27 -15.01 -0.07
CA ARG A 70 -1.60 -14.93 -1.50
C ARG A 70 -1.19 -13.61 -2.16
N VAL A 71 -0.98 -12.54 -1.36
CA VAL A 71 -0.56 -11.22 -1.86
C VAL A 71 0.91 -10.99 -1.52
N GLN A 72 1.76 -11.65 -2.28
CA GLN A 72 3.21 -11.51 -2.22
C GLN A 72 3.76 -11.52 -3.64
N ARG A 73 4.37 -10.40 -4.07
CA ARG A 73 4.86 -10.21 -5.46
C ARG A 73 6.23 -10.81 -5.67
N PHE A 74 7.15 -10.59 -4.73
CA PHE A 74 8.52 -11.09 -4.78
C PHE A 74 8.60 -12.40 -3.98
N LYS A 75 8.88 -13.51 -4.67
CA LYS A 75 8.90 -14.86 -4.08
C LYS A 75 10.29 -15.51 -4.15
N ASN A 76 10.91 -15.52 -5.34
CA ASN A 76 12.25 -16.07 -5.50
C ASN A 76 13.25 -15.24 -4.67
N ASP A 77 14.18 -15.89 -3.98
CA ASP A 77 15.17 -15.29 -3.07
C ASP A 77 14.56 -14.65 -1.80
N PHE A 78 13.30 -14.20 -1.84
CA PHE A 78 12.61 -13.61 -0.70
C PHE A 78 12.00 -14.66 0.21
N THR A 79 11.94 -14.34 1.49
CA THR A 79 11.21 -15.16 2.45
C THR A 79 9.72 -15.13 2.11
N LEU A 80 9.12 -16.31 1.95
CA LEU A 80 7.67 -16.36 1.80
C LEU A 80 7.02 -16.01 3.14
N MET A 81 6.18 -14.99 3.19
CA MET A 81 5.51 -14.55 4.40
C MET A 81 4.16 -15.27 4.58
N PRO A 82 3.76 -15.59 5.80
CA PRO A 82 2.40 -16.09 6.07
C PRO A 82 1.37 -14.99 5.78
N SER A 83 0.10 -15.38 5.69
CA SER A 83 -0.97 -14.38 5.68
C SER A 83 -1.08 -13.69 7.04
N LEU A 84 -1.71 -12.51 7.07
CA LEU A 84 -1.93 -11.80 8.34
C LEU A 84 -2.82 -12.63 9.29
N GLN A 85 -3.78 -13.36 8.73
CA GLN A 85 -4.63 -14.26 9.51
C GLN A 85 -3.85 -15.43 10.12
N ASP A 86 -2.87 -16.00 9.38
CA ASP A 86 -2.02 -17.07 9.93
C ASP A 86 -1.18 -16.55 11.09
N LEU A 87 -0.67 -15.30 11.00
CA LEU A 87 0.05 -14.66 12.11
C LEU A 87 -0.82 -14.48 13.35
N SER A 88 -2.07 -14.03 13.20
CA SER A 88 -2.97 -13.80 14.32
C SER A 88 -3.47 -15.10 14.96
N LYS A 89 -3.67 -16.14 14.16
CA LYS A 89 -4.14 -17.45 14.61
C LYS A 89 -3.02 -18.36 15.10
N TYR A 90 -1.75 -17.99 14.91
CA TYR A 90 -0.63 -18.82 15.34
C TYR A 90 -0.69 -19.12 16.84
N SER A 91 -0.58 -20.39 17.19
CA SER A 91 -0.77 -20.88 18.56
C SER A 91 0.53 -20.78 19.38
N ASP A 92 1.04 -19.55 19.54
CA ASP A 92 2.23 -19.27 20.37
C ASP A 92 1.92 -18.10 21.32
N ALA A 93 2.42 -18.21 22.56
CA ALA A 93 2.27 -17.15 23.56
C ALA A 93 2.91 -15.81 23.11
N ASN A 94 3.93 -15.89 22.27
CA ASN A 94 4.69 -14.75 21.75
C ASN A 94 4.23 -14.30 20.35
N LYS A 95 3.05 -14.70 19.88
CA LYS A 95 2.58 -14.42 18.52
C LYS A 95 2.60 -12.93 18.14
N ILE A 96 2.44 -12.04 19.10
CA ILE A 96 2.54 -10.59 18.88
C ILE A 96 3.98 -10.18 18.53
N ASP A 97 4.96 -10.67 19.28
CA ASP A 97 6.38 -10.39 19.00
C ASP A 97 6.80 -11.03 17.67
N ILE A 98 6.30 -12.24 17.39
CA ILE A 98 6.53 -12.93 16.11
C ILE A 98 5.96 -12.11 14.96
N CYS A 99 4.78 -11.51 15.11
CA CYS A 99 4.19 -10.61 14.12
C CYS A 99 5.10 -9.42 13.80
N LYS A 100 5.67 -8.80 14.84
CA LYS A 100 6.67 -7.72 14.71
C LYS A 100 7.91 -8.18 13.94
N GLU A 101 8.46 -9.33 14.31
CA GLU A 101 9.66 -9.87 13.70
C GLU A 101 9.46 -10.25 12.22
N VAL A 102 8.29 -10.79 11.87
CA VAL A 102 7.91 -11.09 10.49
C VAL A 102 7.81 -9.80 9.66
N ALA A 103 7.16 -8.77 10.19
CA ALA A 103 7.06 -7.47 9.53
C ALA A 103 8.44 -6.81 9.35
N TRP A 104 9.30 -6.91 10.37
CA TRP A 104 10.69 -6.44 10.29
C TRP A 104 11.48 -7.15 9.18
N LEU A 105 11.38 -8.48 9.07
CA LEU A 105 12.10 -9.24 8.05
C LEU A 105 11.58 -8.91 6.65
N ASN A 106 10.25 -8.91 6.46
CA ASN A 106 9.61 -8.55 5.19
C ASN A 106 10.07 -7.17 4.70
N SER A 107 9.99 -6.18 5.58
CA SER A 107 10.42 -4.81 5.27
C SER A 107 11.92 -4.72 5.01
N SER A 108 12.74 -5.44 5.78
CA SER A 108 14.20 -5.44 5.61
C SER A 108 14.62 -6.02 4.25
N GLU A 109 14.00 -7.12 3.81
CA GLU A 109 14.26 -7.71 2.49
C GLU A 109 13.88 -6.75 1.36
N LEU A 110 12.73 -6.04 1.47
CA LEU A 110 12.29 -5.04 0.51
C LEU A 110 13.24 -3.83 0.45
N LEU A 111 13.63 -3.30 1.61
CA LEU A 111 14.57 -2.17 1.71
C LEU A 111 15.94 -2.50 1.11
N ALA A 112 16.39 -3.75 1.28
CA ALA A 112 17.70 -4.21 0.77
C ALA A 112 17.80 -4.20 -0.76
N VAL A 113 16.68 -4.33 -1.47
CA VAL A 113 16.60 -4.22 -2.93
C VAL A 113 16.24 -2.82 -3.42
N GLY A 114 15.86 -1.91 -2.51
CA GLY A 114 15.63 -0.51 -2.85
C GLY A 114 14.16 -0.08 -2.89
N ILE A 115 13.22 -0.93 -2.50
CA ILE A 115 11.80 -0.57 -2.29
C ILE A 115 11.70 0.43 -1.13
N ASP A 116 10.87 1.46 -1.28
CA ASP A 116 10.63 2.47 -0.26
C ASP A 116 9.34 2.17 0.52
N VAL A 117 8.30 1.65 -0.16
CA VAL A 117 6.95 1.48 0.39
C VAL A 117 6.47 0.06 0.17
N ASN A 118 6.03 -0.58 1.24
CA ASN A 118 5.16 -1.76 1.16
C ASN A 118 3.72 -1.32 1.48
N PHE A 119 2.76 -1.56 0.59
CA PHE A 119 1.35 -1.29 0.86
C PHE A 119 0.80 -2.31 1.85
N ALA A 120 1.19 -2.16 3.12
CA ALA A 120 0.85 -2.99 4.28
C ALA A 120 0.94 -2.16 5.58
N PRO A 121 0.22 -2.56 6.64
CA PRO A 121 -0.67 -3.72 6.75
C PRO A 121 -2.09 -3.47 6.25
N VAL A 122 -2.84 -4.56 6.02
CA VAL A 122 -4.29 -4.53 5.84
C VAL A 122 -4.95 -4.38 7.21
N LEU A 123 -5.82 -3.37 7.36
CA LEU A 123 -6.60 -3.10 8.58
C LEU A 123 -8.07 -3.50 8.44
N ASP A 124 -8.49 -3.96 7.25
CA ASP A 124 -9.86 -4.44 7.03
C ASP A 124 -10.21 -5.57 8.00
N LEU A 125 -11.48 -5.62 8.40
CA LEU A 125 -12.05 -6.69 9.22
C LEU A 125 -12.55 -7.84 8.32
N ASP A 126 -12.32 -9.09 8.67
CA ASP A 126 -12.85 -10.28 7.95
C ASP A 126 -14.27 -10.58 8.41
N GLU A 127 -15.23 -9.67 8.19
CA GLU A 127 -16.61 -9.80 8.66
C GLU A 127 -17.51 -10.62 7.72
N SER A 128 -17.30 -10.49 6.42
CA SER A 128 -18.24 -10.99 5.41
C SER A 128 -17.87 -12.33 4.79
N SER A 129 -16.77 -12.95 5.21
CA SER A 129 -16.17 -14.09 4.50
C SER A 129 -15.86 -13.73 3.03
N SER A 130 -15.58 -12.46 2.77
CA SER A 130 -15.22 -11.94 1.46
C SER A 130 -13.98 -12.67 0.94
N SER A 131 -14.05 -13.17 -0.30
CA SER A 131 -12.89 -13.74 -0.96
C SER A 131 -11.79 -12.73 -1.25
N ILE A 132 -12.11 -11.42 -1.17
CA ILE A 132 -11.20 -10.32 -1.46
C ILE A 132 -10.29 -10.03 -0.27
N ILE A 133 -10.85 -9.86 0.90
CA ILE A 133 -10.09 -9.65 2.14
C ILE A 133 -9.72 -11.01 2.73
N GLY A 134 -10.65 -11.77 3.27
CA GLY A 134 -10.40 -13.10 3.80
C GLY A 134 -9.13 -13.16 4.66
N ASN A 135 -8.20 -14.05 4.33
CA ASN A 135 -6.96 -14.24 5.07
C ASN A 135 -5.93 -13.08 4.95
N ARG A 136 -6.22 -12.03 4.18
CA ARG A 136 -5.45 -10.78 4.21
C ARG A 136 -5.69 -9.97 5.48
N ALA A 137 -6.84 -10.11 6.13
CA ALA A 137 -7.13 -9.50 7.44
C ALA A 137 -6.45 -10.27 8.58
N PHE A 138 -6.12 -9.58 9.66
CA PHE A 138 -5.68 -10.23 10.90
C PHE A 138 -6.84 -10.98 11.58
N SER A 139 -8.01 -10.37 11.66
CA SER A 139 -9.18 -10.88 12.37
C SER A 139 -10.47 -10.20 11.90
N SER A 140 -11.62 -10.71 12.35
CA SER A 140 -12.90 -9.99 12.31
C SER A 140 -13.11 -9.06 13.52
N SER A 141 -12.27 -9.13 14.55
CA SER A 141 -12.33 -8.25 15.72
C SER A 141 -11.41 -7.03 15.51
N SER A 142 -11.97 -5.82 15.62
CA SER A 142 -11.22 -4.58 15.53
C SER A 142 -10.13 -4.48 16.60
N GLU A 143 -10.36 -4.98 17.81
CA GLU A 143 -9.38 -5.02 18.89
C GLU A 143 -8.17 -5.91 18.56
N GLU A 144 -8.42 -7.08 17.95
CA GLU A 144 -7.33 -7.95 17.51
C GLU A 144 -6.58 -7.32 16.34
N VAL A 145 -7.28 -6.72 15.38
CA VAL A 145 -6.63 -6.00 14.26
C VAL A 145 -5.72 -4.89 14.81
N VAL A 146 -6.20 -4.07 15.74
CA VAL A 146 -5.39 -3.01 16.39
C VAL A 146 -4.14 -3.61 17.04
N LYS A 147 -4.30 -4.68 17.81
CA LYS A 147 -3.19 -5.33 18.52
C LYS A 147 -2.11 -5.85 17.59
N PHE A 148 -2.49 -6.61 16.57
CA PHE A 148 -1.54 -7.20 15.61
C PHE A 148 -0.96 -6.16 14.66
N ALA A 149 -1.78 -5.26 14.13
CA ALA A 149 -1.32 -4.19 13.24
C ALA A 149 -0.36 -3.24 13.94
N SER A 150 -0.62 -2.90 15.22
CA SER A 150 0.33 -2.10 16.02
C SER A 150 1.71 -2.75 16.05
N SER A 151 1.77 -4.04 16.32
CA SER A 151 3.03 -4.79 16.38
C SER A 151 3.69 -4.91 14.99
N TYR A 152 2.89 -5.15 13.94
CA TYR A 152 3.37 -5.22 12.57
C TYR A 152 4.01 -3.88 12.14
N ILE A 153 3.34 -2.75 12.40
CA ILE A 153 3.84 -1.40 12.11
C ILE A 153 5.15 -1.14 12.88
N ASP A 154 5.24 -1.53 14.16
CA ASP A 154 6.47 -1.41 14.92
C ASP A 154 7.63 -2.18 14.25
N GLY A 155 7.37 -3.35 13.69
CA GLY A 155 8.37 -4.12 12.93
C GLY A 155 8.80 -3.40 11.64
N MET A 156 7.86 -2.84 10.88
CA MET A 156 8.17 -2.03 9.68
C MET A 156 9.03 -0.81 10.03
N HIS A 157 8.66 -0.06 11.05
CA HIS A 157 9.40 1.12 11.52
C HIS A 157 10.80 0.76 12.01
N GLU A 158 10.94 -0.35 12.72
CA GLU A 158 12.25 -0.82 13.18
C GLU A 158 13.17 -1.19 12.01
N ALA A 159 12.65 -1.76 10.95
CA ALA A 159 13.40 -1.97 9.71
C ALA A 159 13.79 -0.66 9.00
N GLY A 160 13.02 0.41 9.20
CA GLY A 160 13.17 1.71 8.53
C GLY A 160 12.21 1.95 7.38
N MET A 161 11.12 1.17 7.30
CA MET A 161 10.04 1.30 6.32
C MET A 161 8.82 1.96 6.96
N ARG A 162 8.15 2.84 6.21
CA ARG A 162 6.90 3.46 6.61
C ARG A 162 5.71 2.54 6.30
N SER A 163 4.67 2.61 7.14
CA SER A 163 3.46 1.79 6.99
C SER A 163 2.43 2.44 6.08
N THR A 164 1.64 1.62 5.38
CA THR A 164 0.46 2.07 4.62
C THR A 164 -0.74 1.22 5.02
N ALA A 165 -1.62 1.80 5.83
CA ALA A 165 -2.85 1.14 6.26
C ALA A 165 -3.88 1.10 5.12
N LYS A 166 -4.54 -0.04 4.91
CA LYS A 166 -5.51 -0.21 3.82
C LYS A 166 -6.63 -1.18 4.21
N HIS A 167 -7.82 -1.03 3.63
CA HIS A 167 -8.26 -0.04 2.65
C HIS A 167 -9.28 0.89 3.31
N PHE A 168 -8.91 2.13 3.58
CA PHE A 168 -9.73 3.10 4.32
C PHE A 168 -11.04 3.43 3.59
N PRO A 169 -12.19 3.48 4.26
CA PRO A 169 -12.43 3.29 5.71
C PRO A 169 -12.59 1.83 6.13
N GLY A 170 -12.67 0.88 5.20
CA GLY A 170 -12.81 -0.57 5.37
C GLY A 170 -13.38 -1.22 4.11
N HIS A 171 -12.94 -2.44 3.81
CA HIS A 171 -13.42 -3.23 2.66
C HIS A 171 -13.98 -4.59 3.10
N GLY A 172 -13.85 -4.94 4.38
CA GLY A 172 -14.21 -6.26 4.90
C GLY A 172 -15.71 -6.50 5.05
N GLY A 173 -16.52 -5.42 5.13
CA GLY A 173 -17.98 -5.48 5.27
C GLY A 173 -18.75 -5.79 3.98
N VAL A 174 -18.08 -5.81 2.81
CA VAL A 174 -18.70 -6.05 1.50
C VAL A 174 -18.21 -7.36 0.90
N ILE A 175 -19.09 -8.06 0.19
CA ILE A 175 -18.79 -9.35 -0.46
C ILE A 175 -18.26 -9.12 -1.88
N GLU A 176 -18.73 -8.06 -2.54
CA GLU A 176 -18.40 -7.74 -3.92
C GLU A 176 -16.93 -7.36 -4.07
N ASP A 177 -16.36 -7.79 -5.21
CA ASP A 177 -14.99 -7.48 -5.58
C ASP A 177 -14.93 -6.15 -6.32
N SER A 178 -14.22 -5.17 -5.77
CA SER A 178 -13.98 -3.87 -6.41
C SER A 178 -13.21 -3.95 -7.72
N HIS A 179 -12.59 -5.10 -8.04
CA HIS A 179 -12.03 -5.37 -9.37
C HIS A 179 -13.10 -5.74 -10.42
N ILE A 180 -14.31 -6.14 -9.98
CA ILE A 180 -15.37 -6.67 -10.87
C ILE A 180 -16.60 -5.76 -10.89
N SER A 181 -16.89 -5.07 -9.78
CA SER A 181 -18.05 -4.18 -9.62
C SER A 181 -17.69 -3.04 -8.65
N LEU A 182 -18.57 -2.04 -8.53
CA LEU A 182 -18.50 -1.08 -7.44
C LEU A 182 -19.24 -1.67 -6.23
N PRO A 183 -18.52 -2.09 -5.17
CA PRO A 183 -19.16 -2.57 -3.95
C PRO A 183 -19.89 -1.43 -3.24
N GLU A 184 -21.02 -1.75 -2.60
CA GLU A 184 -21.79 -0.79 -1.82
C GLU A 184 -21.92 -1.24 -0.36
N ASP A 185 -21.58 -0.36 0.57
CA ASP A 185 -21.78 -0.52 2.00
C ASP A 185 -22.82 0.49 2.48
N ILE A 186 -23.91 -0.01 3.05
CA ILE A 186 -25.04 0.81 3.52
C ILE A 186 -25.00 1.10 5.01
N ARG A 187 -23.93 0.71 5.70
CA ARG A 187 -23.77 0.99 7.15
C ARG A 187 -23.70 2.49 7.41
N SER A 188 -24.12 2.89 8.61
CA SER A 188 -23.99 4.28 9.06
C SER A 188 -22.55 4.62 9.43
N LEU A 189 -22.24 5.90 9.52
CA LEU A 189 -20.91 6.36 9.97
C LEU A 189 -20.63 5.90 11.42
N ASP A 190 -21.65 5.88 12.29
CA ASP A 190 -21.52 5.39 13.66
C ASP A 190 -21.18 3.89 13.71
N ASP A 191 -21.77 3.08 12.83
CA ASP A 191 -21.44 1.66 12.71
C ASP A 191 -19.98 1.48 12.31
N LEU A 192 -19.49 2.27 11.34
CA LEU A 192 -18.10 2.23 10.91
C LEU A 192 -17.12 2.70 12.00
N PHE A 193 -17.45 3.72 12.78
CA PHE A 193 -16.62 4.13 13.92
C PHE A 193 -16.54 3.08 15.03
N ASN A 194 -17.57 2.25 15.17
CA ASN A 194 -17.58 1.13 16.12
C ASN A 194 -16.92 -0.14 15.59
N SER A 195 -16.57 -0.19 14.29
CA SER A 195 -15.97 -1.36 13.63
C SER A 195 -14.72 -0.99 12.82
N ASP A 196 -14.87 -0.75 11.53
CA ASP A 196 -13.77 -0.61 10.54
C ASP A 196 -12.89 0.62 10.76
N LEU A 197 -13.44 1.73 11.25
CA LEU A 197 -12.68 2.95 11.53
C LEU A 197 -11.91 2.88 12.86
N LYS A 198 -12.27 1.98 13.76
CA LYS A 198 -11.62 1.84 15.07
C LYS A 198 -10.12 1.55 14.96
N PRO A 199 -9.62 0.64 14.08
CA PRO A 199 -8.19 0.48 13.88
C PRO A 199 -7.47 1.76 13.44
N TYR A 200 -8.07 2.56 12.56
CA TYR A 200 -7.49 3.83 12.12
C TYR A 200 -7.43 4.84 13.26
N LEU A 201 -8.49 4.93 14.06
CA LEU A 201 -8.56 5.85 15.21
C LEU A 201 -7.52 5.49 16.28
N GLU A 202 -7.40 4.20 16.64
CA GLU A 202 -6.48 3.76 17.69
C GLU A 202 -5.01 3.76 17.24
N LEU A 203 -4.74 3.58 15.94
CA LEU A 203 -3.38 3.54 15.38
C LEU A 203 -2.95 4.84 14.68
N VAL A 204 -3.74 5.92 14.75
CA VAL A 204 -3.51 7.17 14.00
C VAL A 204 -2.10 7.73 14.17
N ASN A 205 -1.52 7.62 15.37
CA ASN A 205 -0.15 8.11 15.66
C ASN A 205 0.96 7.16 15.20
N LYS A 206 0.62 5.97 14.67
CA LYS A 206 1.58 4.97 14.18
C LYS A 206 1.52 4.82 12.66
N ILE A 207 0.37 5.07 12.05
CA ILE A 207 0.16 4.95 10.61
C ILE A 207 0.84 6.12 9.89
N ASP A 208 1.70 5.84 8.92
CA ASP A 208 2.38 6.87 8.13
C ASP A 208 1.60 7.24 6.86
N ALA A 209 0.92 6.27 6.27
CA ALA A 209 0.08 6.46 5.08
C ALA A 209 -1.20 5.63 5.15
N VAL A 210 -2.20 6.09 4.39
CA VAL A 210 -3.49 5.41 4.22
C VAL A 210 -3.76 5.25 2.73
N MET A 211 -4.27 4.08 2.32
CA MET A 211 -4.79 3.84 0.98
C MET A 211 -6.33 3.76 1.04
N CYS A 212 -7.00 4.57 0.22
CA CYS A 212 -8.46 4.67 0.18
C CYS A 212 -9.09 3.50 -0.60
N ALA A 213 -10.13 2.90 -0.04
CA ALA A 213 -10.90 1.85 -0.70
C ALA A 213 -11.74 2.37 -1.87
N HIS A 214 -12.00 1.51 -2.86
CA HIS A 214 -13.01 1.73 -3.88
C HIS A 214 -14.33 1.01 -3.52
N VAL A 215 -14.96 1.50 -2.45
CA VAL A 215 -16.27 1.05 -1.93
C VAL A 215 -17.17 2.28 -1.78
N LEU A 216 -18.41 2.19 -2.22
CA LEU A 216 -19.39 3.26 -2.06
C LEU A 216 -20.11 3.09 -0.72
N PHE A 217 -19.98 4.05 0.17
CA PHE A 217 -20.71 4.13 1.43
C PHE A 217 -21.93 5.04 1.25
N SER A 218 -22.96 4.51 0.59
CA SER A 218 -24.06 5.31 0.05
C SER A 218 -24.92 6.05 1.07
N ASN A 219 -24.97 5.58 2.32
CA ASN A 219 -25.63 6.30 3.42
C ASN A 219 -24.80 7.47 3.98
N ILE A 220 -23.54 7.62 3.55
CA ILE A 220 -22.60 8.62 4.07
C ILE A 220 -22.24 9.63 3.00
N ASP A 221 -21.82 9.16 1.82
CA ASP A 221 -21.45 10.01 0.70
C ASP A 221 -21.84 9.34 -0.64
N LYS A 222 -22.07 10.18 -1.64
CA LYS A 222 -22.31 9.74 -3.02
C LYS A 222 -21.03 9.40 -3.79
N PHE A 223 -19.87 9.73 -3.25
CA PHE A 223 -18.55 9.45 -3.82
C PHE A 223 -17.82 8.37 -3.01
N ILE A 224 -17.04 7.57 -3.70
CA ILE A 224 -16.10 6.65 -3.04
C ILE A 224 -15.01 7.42 -2.28
N PRO A 225 -14.37 6.83 -1.25
CA PRO A 225 -13.39 7.52 -0.42
C PRO A 225 -12.28 8.24 -1.19
N SER A 226 -11.75 7.64 -2.26
CA SER A 226 -10.69 8.25 -3.09
C SER A 226 -11.11 9.56 -3.76
N TYR A 227 -12.42 9.85 -3.93
CA TYR A 227 -12.95 11.06 -4.59
C TYR A 227 -13.71 11.97 -3.63
N SER A 228 -13.68 11.70 -2.34
CA SER A 228 -14.52 12.37 -1.36
C SER A 228 -13.72 13.20 -0.36
N ARG A 229 -13.93 14.52 -0.36
CA ARG A 229 -13.42 15.40 0.70
C ARG A 229 -14.05 15.11 2.06
N LEU A 230 -15.28 14.61 2.10
CA LEU A 230 -15.91 14.19 3.35
C LEU A 230 -15.08 13.06 3.98
N TRP A 231 -14.70 12.05 3.21
CA TRP A 231 -13.91 10.94 3.71
C TRP A 231 -12.47 11.34 4.07
N ILE A 232 -11.80 12.10 3.20
CA ILE A 232 -10.37 12.41 3.39
C ILE A 232 -10.18 13.59 4.34
N ASP A 233 -10.86 14.73 4.12
CA ASP A 233 -10.60 15.91 4.92
C ASP A 233 -11.40 15.89 6.25
N GLU A 234 -12.73 15.59 6.20
CA GLU A 234 -13.54 15.69 7.41
C GLU A 234 -13.40 14.46 8.32
N ILE A 235 -13.46 13.25 7.78
CA ILE A 235 -13.42 12.04 8.61
C ILE A 235 -11.97 11.66 8.93
N LEU A 236 -11.12 11.40 7.90
CA LEU A 236 -9.77 10.91 8.13
C LEU A 236 -8.87 11.95 8.80
N LYS A 237 -8.81 13.19 8.27
CA LYS A 237 -7.90 14.21 8.80
C LYS A 237 -8.47 14.91 10.05
N ASN A 238 -9.74 15.36 10.00
CA ASN A 238 -10.28 16.18 11.09
C ASN A 238 -10.82 15.35 12.26
N GLN A 239 -11.63 14.28 12.01
CA GLN A 239 -12.22 13.51 13.10
C GLN A 239 -11.26 12.46 13.67
N ILE A 240 -10.55 11.71 12.81
CA ILE A 240 -9.56 10.72 13.24
C ILE A 240 -8.23 11.37 13.62
N GLY A 241 -7.90 12.53 13.04
CA GLY A 241 -6.68 13.28 13.35
C GLY A 241 -5.45 12.82 12.55
N PHE A 242 -5.65 12.21 11.37
CA PHE A 242 -4.57 11.71 10.54
C PHE A 242 -3.86 12.82 9.76
N ASP A 243 -2.53 12.91 9.88
CA ASP A 243 -1.67 13.88 9.16
C ASP A 243 -0.64 13.19 8.23
N GLY A 244 -0.86 11.94 7.89
CA GLY A 244 0.03 11.17 7.00
C GLY A 244 -0.25 11.38 5.52
N ILE A 245 0.27 10.45 4.72
CA ILE A 245 0.12 10.41 3.27
C ILE A 245 -1.16 9.66 2.89
N VAL A 246 -1.88 10.17 1.90
CA VAL A 246 -3.08 9.51 1.36
C VAL A 246 -2.83 9.05 -0.07
N PHE A 247 -2.96 7.75 -0.30
CA PHE A 247 -2.95 7.11 -1.62
C PHE A 247 -4.37 6.81 -2.07
N SER A 248 -4.66 6.91 -3.36
CA SER A 248 -5.80 6.19 -3.92
C SER A 248 -5.46 4.70 -3.99
N ASP A 249 -6.47 3.81 -4.07
CA ASP A 249 -6.25 2.49 -4.64
C ASP A 249 -6.09 2.59 -6.17
N ASP A 250 -5.82 1.47 -6.86
CA ASP A 250 -5.61 1.45 -8.30
C ASP A 250 -6.86 1.92 -9.06
N LEU A 251 -6.76 3.06 -9.73
CA LEU A 251 -7.85 3.69 -10.47
C LEU A 251 -8.28 2.89 -11.71
N THR A 252 -7.56 1.82 -12.07
CA THR A 252 -7.98 0.89 -13.15
C THR A 252 -8.98 -0.14 -12.67
N MET A 253 -9.20 -0.29 -11.36
CA MET A 253 -10.22 -1.16 -10.80
C MET A 253 -11.62 -0.66 -11.19
N ILE A 254 -12.55 -1.58 -11.45
CA ILE A 254 -13.94 -1.24 -11.82
C ILE A 254 -14.63 -0.43 -10.71
N GLY A 255 -14.35 -0.74 -9.45
CA GLY A 255 -14.83 0.03 -8.31
C GLY A 255 -14.43 1.51 -8.31
N ALA A 256 -13.44 1.91 -9.10
CA ALA A 256 -13.09 3.32 -9.30
C ALA A 256 -14.06 4.07 -10.23
N GLY A 257 -15.08 3.41 -10.79
CA GLY A 257 -16.07 4.00 -11.69
C GLY A 257 -15.66 4.00 -13.17
N ASN A 258 -16.50 4.57 -14.01
CA ASN A 258 -16.37 4.53 -15.48
C ASN A 258 -15.89 5.85 -16.09
N ASP A 259 -15.54 6.85 -15.29
CA ASP A 259 -15.02 8.13 -15.79
C ASP A 259 -13.65 7.94 -16.44
N ASP A 260 -13.23 8.92 -17.24
CA ASP A 260 -11.89 8.93 -17.83
C ASP A 260 -10.82 8.88 -16.75
N PHE A 261 -9.72 8.19 -17.01
CA PHE A 261 -8.66 8.00 -16.01
C PHE A 261 -8.02 9.30 -15.55
N PHE A 262 -7.95 10.30 -16.44
CA PHE A 262 -7.56 11.65 -16.05
C PHE A 262 -8.53 12.23 -15.00
N GLU A 263 -9.84 12.16 -15.23
CA GLU A 263 -10.84 12.67 -14.29
C GLU A 263 -10.77 11.93 -12.95
N LYS A 264 -10.63 10.60 -12.97
CA LYS A 264 -10.42 9.80 -11.75
C LYS A 264 -9.20 10.27 -10.97
N ALA A 265 -8.05 10.39 -11.64
CA ALA A 265 -6.81 10.83 -11.01
C ALA A 265 -6.91 12.26 -10.47
N TYR A 266 -7.48 13.17 -11.26
CA TYR A 266 -7.67 14.56 -10.87
C TYR A 266 -8.65 14.71 -9.70
N ASN A 267 -9.78 14.00 -9.73
CA ASN A 267 -10.73 13.99 -8.62
C ASN A 267 -10.12 13.43 -7.33
N SER A 268 -9.25 12.40 -7.43
CA SER A 268 -8.52 11.88 -6.26
C SER A 268 -7.60 12.94 -5.65
N VAL A 269 -6.84 13.67 -6.46
CA VAL A 269 -5.97 14.76 -5.97
C VAL A 269 -6.79 15.89 -5.37
N LEU A 270 -7.90 16.29 -6.01
CA LEU A 270 -8.81 17.32 -5.49
C LEU A 270 -9.49 16.92 -4.19
N ALA A 271 -9.75 15.62 -4.00
CA ALA A 271 -10.31 15.08 -2.76
C ALA A 271 -9.30 15.06 -1.61
N GLY A 272 -8.00 15.12 -1.91
CA GLY A 272 -6.94 15.18 -0.91
C GLY A 272 -5.96 14.02 -0.91
N CYS A 273 -5.98 13.14 -1.94
CA CYS A 273 -4.93 12.14 -2.15
C CYS A 273 -3.61 12.83 -2.51
N ASP A 274 -2.54 12.40 -1.87
CA ASP A 274 -1.19 12.91 -2.13
C ASP A 274 -0.57 12.25 -3.37
N MET A 275 -0.97 11.01 -3.69
CA MET A 275 -0.54 10.25 -4.87
C MET A 275 -1.66 9.31 -5.34
N THR A 276 -1.85 9.23 -6.65
CA THR A 276 -2.85 8.37 -7.29
C THR A 276 -2.17 7.22 -8.04
N LEU A 277 -2.80 6.03 -8.02
CA LEU A 277 -2.28 4.83 -8.66
C LEU A 277 -3.03 4.55 -9.98
N ILE A 278 -2.28 4.40 -11.08
CA ILE A 278 -2.81 3.95 -12.37
C ILE A 278 -1.94 2.79 -12.85
N CYS A 279 -2.43 1.57 -12.68
CA CYS A 279 -1.67 0.36 -12.92
C CYS A 279 -2.27 -0.46 -14.06
N ASN A 280 -1.45 -1.30 -14.69
CA ASN A 280 -1.89 -2.27 -15.71
C ASN A 280 -2.61 -1.66 -16.94
N ASN A 281 -2.56 -0.35 -17.11
CA ASN A 281 -3.12 0.36 -18.26
C ASN A 281 -2.18 1.50 -18.69
N ARG A 282 -1.17 1.14 -19.47
CA ARG A 282 -0.11 2.04 -19.91
C ARG A 282 -0.63 3.29 -20.63
N GLN A 283 -1.58 3.10 -21.55
CA GLN A 283 -2.10 4.22 -22.34
C GLN A 283 -2.83 5.24 -21.47
N GLU A 284 -3.63 4.78 -20.54
CA GLU A 284 -4.36 5.67 -19.64
C GLU A 284 -3.45 6.36 -18.62
N ALA A 285 -2.40 5.68 -18.17
CA ALA A 285 -1.39 6.32 -17.34
C ALA A 285 -0.68 7.47 -18.09
N ILE A 286 -0.33 7.27 -19.37
CA ILE A 286 0.25 8.32 -20.22
C ILE A 286 -0.75 9.48 -20.41
N ASN A 287 -2.00 9.18 -20.68
CA ASN A 287 -3.05 10.19 -20.86
C ASN A 287 -3.18 11.05 -19.60
N ALA A 288 -3.30 10.42 -18.44
CA ALA A 288 -3.41 11.14 -17.16
C ALA A 288 -2.18 12.01 -16.85
N ILE A 289 -0.97 11.48 -17.08
CA ILE A 289 0.29 12.21 -16.89
C ILE A 289 0.33 13.48 -17.75
N ASN A 290 0.01 13.36 -19.05
CA ASN A 290 0.04 14.48 -19.97
C ASN A 290 -1.00 15.56 -19.60
N HIS A 291 -2.23 15.16 -19.23
CA HIS A 291 -3.24 16.10 -18.77
C HIS A 291 -2.85 16.79 -17.46
N PHE A 292 -2.18 16.10 -16.53
CA PHE A 292 -1.69 16.73 -15.31
C PHE A 292 -0.63 17.79 -15.60
N GLU A 293 0.25 17.55 -16.59
CA GLU A 293 1.21 18.55 -17.05
C GLU A 293 0.51 19.76 -17.69
N GLU A 294 -0.43 19.50 -18.62
CA GLU A 294 -1.18 20.55 -19.33
C GLU A 294 -2.00 21.45 -18.37
N MET A 295 -2.57 20.85 -17.34
CA MET A 295 -3.34 21.56 -16.30
C MET A 295 -2.47 22.19 -15.23
N GLY A 296 -1.17 21.94 -15.24
CA GLY A 296 -0.25 22.46 -14.22
C GLY A 296 -0.54 21.93 -12.81
N VAL A 297 -0.91 20.64 -12.69
CA VAL A 297 -1.13 20.02 -11.38
C VAL A 297 0.14 20.12 -10.54
N GLU A 298 0.03 20.69 -9.36
CA GLU A 298 1.19 20.93 -8.49
C GLU A 298 1.76 19.61 -7.98
N GLN A 299 3.08 19.47 -8.13
CA GLN A 299 3.86 18.42 -7.48
C GLN A 299 3.91 18.64 -5.98
N SER A 300 4.29 17.61 -5.22
CA SER A 300 4.34 17.67 -3.76
C SER A 300 5.64 17.08 -3.22
N ASN A 301 6.15 17.66 -2.16
CA ASN A 301 7.24 17.06 -1.39
C ASN A 301 6.76 16.16 -0.26
N LYS A 302 5.46 16.14 0.03
CA LYS A 302 4.89 15.32 1.12
C LYS A 302 5.27 13.85 1.02
N ILE A 303 5.27 13.30 -0.20
CA ILE A 303 5.58 11.88 -0.43
C ILE A 303 7.00 11.48 0.00
N LEU A 304 7.91 12.44 0.18
CA LEU A 304 9.24 12.22 0.79
C LEU A 304 9.14 11.56 2.17
N ARG A 305 8.06 11.81 2.91
CA ARG A 305 7.81 11.19 4.21
C ARG A 305 7.74 9.66 4.13
N MET A 306 7.46 9.10 2.94
CA MET A 306 7.39 7.66 2.70
C MET A 306 8.73 7.04 2.29
N LYS A 307 9.77 7.85 2.02
CA LYS A 307 11.09 7.28 1.72
C LYS A 307 11.66 6.51 2.91
N LYS A 308 12.36 5.44 2.59
CA LYS A 308 13.06 4.61 3.57
C LYS A 308 14.03 5.42 4.44
N THR A 309 14.10 5.09 5.71
CA THR A 309 14.95 5.79 6.68
C THR A 309 16.27 5.05 6.98
N LYS A 310 16.41 3.80 6.52
CA LYS A 310 17.61 2.98 6.71
C LYS A 310 18.05 2.34 5.40
N HIS A 311 19.35 2.12 5.30
CA HIS A 311 19.95 1.28 4.26
C HIS A 311 20.23 -0.10 4.84
N ILE A 312 19.83 -1.15 4.12
CA ILE A 312 20.06 -2.55 4.49
C ILE A 312 20.82 -3.20 3.34
N ASP A 313 21.90 -3.90 3.65
CA ASP A 313 22.58 -4.75 2.67
C ASP A 313 21.95 -6.15 2.66
N TRP A 314 21.72 -6.69 1.47
CA TRP A 314 21.08 -7.99 1.28
C TRP A 314 21.90 -9.14 1.86
N ASN A 315 23.21 -9.12 1.65
CA ASN A 315 24.10 -10.20 2.10
C ASN A 315 24.23 -10.20 3.62
N ASP A 316 24.36 -9.01 4.24
CA ASP A 316 24.42 -8.87 5.68
C ASP A 316 23.10 -9.33 6.34
N LEU A 317 21.96 -8.97 5.74
CA LEU A 317 20.64 -9.42 6.22
C LEU A 317 20.51 -10.94 6.14
N ALA A 318 20.95 -11.55 5.04
CA ALA A 318 20.82 -12.98 4.78
C ALA A 318 21.53 -13.86 5.84
N ILE A 319 22.61 -13.36 6.44
CA ILE A 319 23.40 -14.07 7.45
C ILE A 319 23.14 -13.58 8.87
N SER A 320 22.29 -12.56 9.08
CA SER A 320 22.02 -12.02 10.40
C SER A 320 21.30 -13.04 11.29
N GLU A 321 21.71 -13.14 12.56
CA GLU A 321 21.10 -14.06 13.53
C GLU A 321 19.58 -13.81 13.67
N ARG A 322 19.17 -12.52 13.65
CA ARG A 322 17.76 -12.15 13.75
C ARG A 322 16.95 -12.68 12.55
N ALA A 323 17.43 -12.45 11.32
CA ALA A 323 16.73 -12.94 10.13
C ALA A 323 16.65 -14.48 10.09
N LEU A 324 17.73 -15.16 10.45
CA LEU A 324 17.75 -16.63 10.53
C LEU A 324 16.78 -17.16 11.58
N SER A 325 16.69 -16.49 12.75
CA SER A 325 15.72 -16.84 13.79
C SER A 325 14.28 -16.68 13.30
N VAL A 326 13.95 -15.55 12.66
CA VAL A 326 12.60 -15.32 12.10
C VAL A 326 12.25 -16.37 11.06
N LYS A 327 13.17 -16.66 10.11
CA LYS A 327 12.98 -17.70 9.09
C LYS A 327 12.68 -19.08 9.69
N LYS A 328 13.31 -19.41 10.81
CA LYS A 328 13.04 -20.65 11.56
C LYS A 328 11.62 -20.67 12.15
N HIS A 329 11.14 -19.56 12.74
CA HIS A 329 9.77 -19.47 13.26
C HIS A 329 8.74 -19.60 12.14
N LEU A 330 9.00 -19.01 10.97
CA LEU A 330 8.11 -19.10 9.81
C LEU A 330 7.88 -20.53 9.30
N GLN A 331 8.86 -21.43 9.45
CA GLN A 331 8.69 -22.85 9.12
C GLN A 331 7.60 -23.52 9.97
N ASN A 332 7.47 -23.13 11.24
CA ASN A 332 6.47 -23.67 12.17
C ASN A 332 5.06 -23.09 11.93
N ILE A 333 4.94 -21.88 11.41
CA ILE A 333 3.63 -21.25 11.10
C ILE A 333 2.99 -21.89 9.87
N ARG A 334 3.80 -22.45 8.97
CA ARG A 334 3.36 -23.04 7.70
C ARG A 334 3.11 -24.55 7.76
N SER A 335 3.58 -25.19 8.81
CA SER A 335 3.38 -26.63 9.07
C SER A 335 2.02 -26.88 9.74
#